data_2bd9b503f04ca8c70ba71ddef3917bc4
#
_entry.id   2bd9b503f04ca8c70ba71ddef3917bc4
#
_cell.length_a   1.000
_cell.length_b   1.000
_cell.length_c   1.000
_cell.angle_alpha   90.00
_cell.angle_beta   90.00
_cell.angle_gamma   90.00
#
_symmetry.space_group_name_H-M   'P 1'
#
loop_
_entity.id
_entity.type
_entity.pdbx_description
1 polymer ?
#
loop_
_entity_poly.entity_id
_entity_poly.type
_entity_poly.pdbx_seq_one_letter_code
_entity_poly.pdbx_strand_id
1 'polypeptide(L)'
;MWGFHALHHSARRIYWLNAFRAHPVNLAWHQLGGHALLLFLGVDAQTLTCFAAVSITVTAFQHANARLRLGWLNRVFSSNELHRWHHDSRPGQSQVNFGNVLS
;
A
#
# COMPACT_ATOMS: atom_id res chain seq x y z
N MET A 1 14.33 -2.78 -7.02
CA MET A 1 13.10 -1.99 -6.70
C MET A 1 13.20 -1.23 -5.38
N TRP A 2 13.92 -1.74 -4.36
CA TRP A 2 14.04 -1.07 -3.05
C TRP A 2 14.50 0.40 -3.12
N GLY A 3 15.51 0.73 -3.95
CA GLY A 3 16.00 2.12 -4.07
C GLY A 3 14.92 3.15 -4.42
N PHE A 4 13.91 2.77 -5.18
CA PHE A 4 12.77 3.64 -5.50
C PHE A 4 11.69 3.61 -4.40
N HIS A 5 11.53 2.48 -3.73
CA HIS A 5 10.57 2.31 -2.64
C HIS A 5 11.06 2.96 -1.34
N ALA A 6 12.37 3.09 -1.16
CA ALA A 6 12.97 3.76 0.00
C ALA A 6 12.50 5.22 0.19
N LEU A 7 12.11 5.92 -0.89
CA LEU A 7 11.51 7.24 -0.79
C LEU A 7 10.18 7.20 0.00
N HIS A 8 9.37 6.17 -0.24
CA HIS A 8 8.12 5.94 0.50
C HIS A 8 8.38 5.73 1.99
N HIS A 9 9.40 4.96 2.34
CA HIS A 9 9.81 4.70 3.72
C HIS A 9 10.62 5.82 4.39
N SER A 10 11.00 6.87 3.66
CA SER A 10 11.88 7.93 4.20
C SER A 10 11.21 8.88 5.18
N ALA A 11 9.90 8.79 5.38
CA ALA A 11 9.19 9.63 6.32
C ALA A 11 9.46 9.19 7.76
N ARG A 12 9.83 10.15 8.64
CA ARG A 12 10.08 9.89 10.07
C ARG A 12 8.83 9.56 10.87
N ARG A 13 7.65 9.87 10.35
CA ARG A 13 6.36 9.59 10.96
C ARG A 13 5.39 9.12 9.90
N ILE A 14 4.58 8.13 10.23
CA ILE A 14 3.52 7.67 9.35
C ILE A 14 2.30 8.59 9.48
N TYR A 15 1.75 9.01 8.35
CA TYR A 15 0.49 9.74 8.23
C TYR A 15 -0.08 9.53 6.83
N TRP A 16 -1.37 9.73 6.65
CA TRP A 16 -2.10 9.34 5.45
C TRP A 16 -1.53 9.86 4.11
N LEU A 17 -0.93 11.07 4.09
CA LEU A 17 -0.28 11.60 2.88
C LEU A 17 0.98 10.82 2.48
N ASN A 18 1.59 10.04 3.39
CA ASN A 18 2.73 9.21 3.03
C ASN A 18 2.36 8.15 2.01
N ALA A 19 1.08 7.76 1.92
CA ALA A 19 0.56 6.88 0.89
C ALA A 19 0.93 7.35 -0.53
N PHE A 20 0.98 8.66 -0.72
CA PHE A 20 1.24 9.30 -2.02
C PHE A 20 2.71 9.72 -2.19
N ARG A 21 3.55 9.52 -1.18
CA ARG A 21 4.97 9.79 -1.24
C ARG A 21 5.69 8.62 -1.90
N ALA A 22 5.74 8.60 -3.22
CA ALA A 22 6.36 7.54 -3.98
C ALA A 22 7.27 8.10 -5.09
N HIS A 23 8.33 7.38 -5.39
CA HIS A 23 9.13 7.68 -6.57
C HIS A 23 8.32 7.38 -7.84
N PRO A 24 8.33 8.23 -8.88
CA PRO A 24 7.54 8.02 -10.10
C PRO A 24 7.72 6.64 -10.73
N VAL A 25 8.94 6.11 -10.75
CA VAL A 25 9.22 4.75 -11.25
C VAL A 25 8.53 3.68 -10.42
N ASN A 26 8.52 3.82 -9.10
CA ASN A 26 7.83 2.87 -8.22
C ASN A 26 6.32 2.94 -8.41
N LEU A 27 5.78 4.15 -8.52
CA LEU A 27 4.37 4.37 -8.79
C LEU A 27 3.95 3.78 -10.14
N ALA A 28 4.72 4.06 -11.20
CA ALA A 28 4.47 3.50 -12.52
C ALA A 28 4.49 1.97 -12.52
N TRP A 29 5.47 1.36 -11.86
CA TRP A 29 5.57 -0.09 -11.77
C TRP A 29 4.33 -0.72 -11.10
N HIS A 30 3.91 -0.20 -9.95
CA HIS A 30 2.77 -0.76 -9.22
C HIS A 30 1.43 -0.44 -9.88
N GLN A 31 1.23 0.77 -10.35
CA GLN A 31 -0.05 1.18 -10.93
C GLN A 31 -0.22 0.70 -12.35
N LEU A 32 0.76 0.94 -13.22
CA LEU A 32 0.64 0.56 -14.63
C LEU A 32 0.74 -0.95 -14.81
N GLY A 33 1.63 -1.65 -14.08
CA GLY A 33 1.78 -3.09 -14.20
C GLY A 33 0.50 -3.84 -13.81
N GLY A 34 -0.09 -3.50 -12.66
CA GLY A 34 -1.33 -4.11 -12.21
C GLY A 34 -2.53 -3.77 -13.09
N HIS A 35 -2.73 -2.49 -13.41
CA HIS A 35 -3.87 -2.06 -14.23
C HIS A 35 -3.75 -2.53 -15.68
N ALA A 36 -2.55 -2.54 -16.26
CA ALA A 36 -2.33 -3.04 -17.62
C ALA A 36 -2.70 -4.52 -17.74
N LEU A 37 -2.35 -5.35 -16.74
CA LEU A 37 -2.75 -6.75 -16.71
C LEU A 37 -4.28 -6.90 -16.64
N LEU A 38 -4.96 -6.14 -15.78
CA LEU A 38 -6.41 -6.18 -15.66
C LEU A 38 -7.11 -5.74 -16.94
N LEU A 39 -6.60 -4.70 -17.61
CA LEU A 39 -7.08 -4.27 -18.93
C LEU A 39 -6.88 -5.37 -20.00
N PHE A 40 -5.71 -5.99 -20.00
CA PHE A 40 -5.42 -7.10 -20.91
C PHE A 40 -6.38 -8.30 -20.71
N LEU A 41 -6.78 -8.54 -19.46
CA LEU A 41 -7.78 -9.56 -19.10
C LEU A 41 -9.23 -9.14 -19.40
N GLY A 42 -9.45 -7.96 -19.98
CA GLY A 42 -10.76 -7.48 -20.40
C GLY A 42 -11.60 -6.85 -19.30
N VAL A 43 -10.99 -6.44 -18.19
CA VAL A 43 -11.70 -5.71 -17.12
C VAL A 43 -12.07 -4.33 -17.65
N ASP A 44 -13.34 -3.96 -17.54
CA ASP A 44 -13.86 -2.68 -18.03
C ASP A 44 -13.35 -1.47 -17.22
N ALA A 45 -13.40 -0.29 -17.84
CA ALA A 45 -12.88 0.94 -17.27
C ALA A 45 -13.62 1.37 -15.98
N GLN A 46 -14.90 1.07 -15.86
CA GLN A 46 -15.68 1.40 -14.67
C GLN A 46 -15.23 0.56 -13.48
N THR A 47 -15.08 -0.73 -13.68
CA THR A 47 -14.55 -1.66 -12.66
C THR A 47 -13.14 -1.26 -12.23
N LEU A 48 -12.26 -0.92 -13.17
CA LEU A 48 -10.91 -0.44 -12.86
C LEU A 48 -10.93 0.87 -12.06
N THR A 49 -11.83 1.79 -12.37
CA THR A 49 -11.99 3.04 -11.63
C THR A 49 -12.44 2.78 -10.20
N CYS A 50 -13.42 1.91 -10.01
CA CYS A 50 -13.87 1.50 -8.67
C CYS A 50 -12.74 0.82 -7.88
N PHE A 51 -12.01 -0.09 -8.51
CA PHE A 51 -10.85 -0.75 -7.91
C PHE A 51 -9.77 0.25 -7.48
N ALA A 52 -9.44 1.21 -8.36
CA ALA A 52 -8.47 2.26 -8.04
C ALA A 52 -8.93 3.13 -6.87
N ALA A 53 -10.20 3.54 -6.84
CA ALA A 53 -10.76 4.35 -5.75
C ALA A 53 -10.69 3.60 -4.40
N VAL A 54 -11.06 2.32 -4.37
CA VAL A 54 -10.95 1.48 -3.17
C VAL A 54 -9.49 1.34 -2.75
N SER A 55 -8.60 1.02 -3.68
CA SER A 55 -7.17 0.84 -3.42
C SER A 55 -6.52 2.10 -2.84
N ILE A 56 -6.82 3.27 -3.39
CA ILE A 56 -6.33 4.56 -2.89
C ILE A 56 -6.83 4.81 -1.47
N THR A 57 -8.11 4.56 -1.21
CA THR A 57 -8.72 4.75 0.11
C THR A 57 -8.08 3.82 1.15
N VAL A 58 -7.93 2.54 0.82
CA VAL A 58 -7.28 1.56 1.70
C VAL A 58 -5.83 1.95 1.97
N THR A 59 -5.09 2.34 0.94
CA THR A 59 -3.68 2.74 1.08
C THR A 59 -3.55 3.99 1.97
N ALA A 60 -4.40 4.99 1.80
CA ALA A 60 -4.42 6.17 2.66
C ALA A 60 -4.76 5.80 4.12
N PHE A 61 -5.71 4.89 4.32
CA PHE A 61 -6.08 4.38 5.65
C PHE A 61 -4.93 3.60 6.30
N GLN A 62 -4.21 2.76 5.57
CA GLN A 62 -3.05 2.03 6.08
C GLN A 62 -1.97 2.96 6.62
N HIS A 63 -1.80 4.12 6.00
CA HIS A 63 -0.85 5.15 6.44
C HIS A 63 -1.43 6.11 7.49
N ALA A 64 -2.70 5.98 7.87
CA ALA A 64 -3.27 6.84 8.90
C ALA A 64 -2.54 6.65 10.24
N ASN A 65 -2.28 7.75 10.95
CA ASN A 65 -1.69 7.70 12.29
C ASN A 65 -2.75 7.35 13.34
N ALA A 66 -3.41 6.20 13.14
CA ALA A 66 -4.42 5.67 14.04
C ALA A 66 -3.90 4.41 14.76
N ARG A 67 -4.17 4.29 16.05
CA ARG A 67 -3.84 3.10 16.84
C ARG A 67 -5.02 2.12 16.84
N LEU A 68 -5.22 1.47 15.72
CA LEU A 68 -6.27 0.46 15.57
C LEU A 68 -5.68 -0.93 15.85
N ARG A 69 -6.49 -1.78 16.48
CA ARG A 69 -6.19 -3.19 16.69
C ARG A 69 -7.33 -4.00 16.08
N LEU A 70 -7.08 -4.63 14.94
CA LEU A 70 -8.10 -5.38 14.20
C LEU A 70 -8.08 -6.89 14.52
N GLY A 71 -7.15 -7.34 15.36
CA GLY A 71 -7.10 -8.71 15.82
C GLY A 71 -7.06 -9.72 14.67
N TRP A 72 -8.03 -10.67 14.65
CA TRP A 72 -8.08 -11.72 13.64
C TRP A 72 -8.30 -11.20 12.20
N LEU A 73 -8.89 -10.02 12.03
CA LEU A 73 -9.06 -9.40 10.70
C LEU A 73 -7.74 -9.11 10.01
N ASN A 74 -6.65 -8.95 10.76
CA ASN A 74 -5.29 -8.80 10.22
C ASN A 74 -4.80 -10.05 9.47
N ARG A 75 -5.47 -11.19 9.60
CA ARG A 75 -5.15 -12.41 8.83
C ARG A 75 -5.75 -12.40 7.43
N VAL A 76 -6.64 -11.48 7.16
CA VAL A 76 -7.35 -11.36 5.88
C VAL A 76 -7.00 -10.04 5.20
N PHE A 77 -7.00 -8.95 5.98
CA PHE A 77 -6.80 -7.61 5.44
C PHE A 77 -5.48 -7.00 5.90
N SER A 78 -4.77 -6.41 4.97
CA SER A 78 -3.60 -5.59 5.26
C SER A 78 -4.05 -4.27 5.90
N SER A 79 -4.01 -4.25 7.22
CA SER A 79 -4.53 -3.13 8.01
C SER A 79 -3.48 -2.04 8.26
N ASN A 80 -3.92 -0.92 8.81
CA ASN A 80 -3.05 0.12 9.35
C ASN A 80 -2.08 -0.44 10.41
N GLU A 81 -2.51 -1.38 11.25
CA GLU A 81 -1.67 -2.04 12.26
C GLU A 81 -0.50 -2.78 11.59
N LEU A 82 -0.78 -3.62 10.59
CA LEU A 82 0.24 -4.39 9.87
C LEU A 82 1.15 -3.50 9.03
N HIS A 83 0.60 -2.49 8.37
CA HIS A 83 1.36 -1.58 7.53
C HIS A 83 2.33 -0.71 8.33
N ARG A 84 2.02 -0.41 9.59
CA ARG A 84 2.95 0.26 10.50
C ARG A 84 4.18 -0.59 10.80
N TRP A 85 4.05 -1.92 10.89
CA TRP A 85 5.20 -2.83 11.02
C TRP A 85 6.05 -2.81 9.75
N HIS A 86 5.42 -2.73 8.57
CA HIS A 86 6.12 -2.59 7.30
C HIS A 86 6.96 -1.30 7.24
N HIS A 87 6.48 -0.20 7.83
CA HIS A 87 7.20 1.06 7.93
C HIS A 87 8.17 1.17 9.11
N ASP A 88 8.33 0.10 9.89
CA ASP A 88 9.29 0.10 11.01
C ASP A 88 10.72 0.15 10.49
N SER A 89 11.53 1.08 11.01
CA SER A 89 12.92 1.25 10.61
C SER A 89 13.88 0.26 11.26
N ARG A 90 13.40 -0.57 12.18
CA ARG A 90 14.25 -1.55 12.86
C ARG A 90 14.62 -2.70 11.93
N PRO A 91 15.90 -3.16 11.95
CA PRO A 91 16.34 -4.25 11.10
C PRO A 91 15.47 -5.51 11.26
N GLY A 92 15.02 -6.09 10.14
CA GLY A 92 14.23 -7.31 10.10
C GLY A 92 12.72 -7.14 10.35
N GLN A 93 12.24 -5.97 10.76
CA GLN A 93 10.81 -5.74 11.00
C GLN A 93 10.07 -5.15 9.79
N SER A 94 10.74 -4.35 8.98
CA SER A 94 10.15 -3.76 7.76
C SER A 94 9.95 -4.74 6.60
N GLN A 95 10.49 -5.97 6.70
CA GLN A 95 10.38 -6.99 5.64
C GLN A 95 9.17 -7.91 5.84
N VAL A 96 8.06 -7.35 6.23
CA VAL A 96 6.79 -8.06 6.48
C VAL A 96 5.61 -7.24 5.97
N ASN A 97 4.46 -7.88 5.80
CA ASN A 97 3.18 -7.22 5.51
C ASN A 97 3.19 -6.36 4.23
N PHE A 98 3.65 -6.94 3.13
CA PHE A 98 3.69 -6.28 1.81
C PHE A 98 2.33 -6.19 1.12
N GLY A 99 1.29 -6.76 1.71
CA GLY A 99 -0.05 -6.77 1.13
C GLY A 99 -0.63 -5.35 1.00
N ASN A 100 -1.28 -5.07 -0.13
CA ASN A 100 -1.96 -3.79 -0.34
C ASN A 100 -3.37 -3.79 0.27
N VAL A 101 -4.18 -4.78 -0.05
CA VAL A 101 -5.55 -4.93 0.48
C VAL A 101 -5.67 -6.21 1.31
N LEU A 102 -5.13 -7.30 0.82
CA LEU A 102 -5.09 -8.58 1.51
C LEU A 102 -3.70 -8.78 2.13
N SER A 103 -3.64 -9.38 3.30
CA SER A 103 -2.38 -9.69 3.98
C SER A 103 -1.78 -11.01 3.53
#